data_08047913b63663a4d4fac91057b3278d
#
_entry.id   08047913b63663a4d4fac91057b3278d
#
_cell.length_a   1.000
_cell.length_b   1.000
_cell.length_c   1.000
_cell.angle_alpha   90.00
_cell.angle_beta   90.00
_cell.angle_gamma   90.00
#
_symmetry.space_group_name_H-M   'P 1'
#
loop_
_entity.id
_entity.type
_entity.pdbx_description
1 polymer ?
#
loop_
_entity_poly.entity_id
_entity_poly.type
_entity_poly.pdbx_seq_one_letter_code
_entity_poly.pdbx_strand_id
1 'polypeptide(L)'
;MEGQNLQNPPILLLHGFGASIGHWRHNINVLSQKHTVYALDLLGFGASEKAIANYNSNFWVEQIYDFWQAFIQVPVILVGNSIGSLISLVVTATHKDMVAGLVMISLPDPTAQAEVIPSWCLPTVELIQNIVASPLLLRGLFFILRRSSIIRRWVKLAYSNPDLVTEELVDILAGPPRDQGAARAFCILFKIMGSTKFGPSVKAILPTLELPMLLIWGKQDLFIPAKFANPSQFSKLNSRLEFIELDNAGHCAHDECPEIVNRLILDWVVKQKYQFINLTRSNLST
;
A
#
# COMPACT_ATOMS: atom_id res chain seq x y z
N MET A 1 -1.83 -33.37 -4.62
CA MET A 1 -0.89 -32.22 -4.75
C MET A 1 0.14 -32.39 -3.67
N GLU A 2 1.32 -32.87 -4.05
CA GLU A 2 2.44 -33.10 -3.14
C GLU A 2 2.98 -31.80 -2.59
N GLY A 3 3.22 -31.79 -1.28
CA GLY A 3 3.86 -30.80 -0.45
C GLY A 3 4.50 -29.57 -1.09
N GLN A 4 3.72 -28.54 -1.35
CA GLN A 4 4.27 -27.20 -1.54
C GLN A 4 5.07 -26.82 -0.30
N ASN A 5 6.30 -26.41 -0.54
CA ASN A 5 7.30 -26.13 0.48
C ASN A 5 6.84 -24.98 1.40
N LEU A 6 6.06 -25.32 2.43
CA LEU A 6 5.50 -24.39 3.45
C LEU A 6 6.58 -23.63 4.24
N GLN A 7 7.86 -23.88 3.92
CA GLN A 7 8.98 -23.20 4.57
C GLN A 7 9.16 -21.75 4.13
N ASN A 8 8.69 -21.37 2.92
CA ASN A 8 8.82 -20.04 2.37
C ASN A 8 7.49 -19.60 1.74
N PRO A 9 6.57 -18.99 2.49
CA PRO A 9 5.29 -18.54 1.96
C PRO A 9 5.48 -17.56 0.80
N PRO A 10 4.62 -17.56 -0.22
CA PRO A 10 4.68 -16.59 -1.30
C PRO A 10 4.53 -15.16 -0.77
N ILE A 11 5.09 -14.21 -1.50
CA ILE A 11 4.98 -12.76 -1.22
C ILE A 11 4.09 -12.14 -2.29
N LEU A 12 3.10 -11.34 -1.89
CA LEU A 12 2.28 -10.53 -2.78
C LEU A 12 2.54 -9.05 -2.52
N LEU A 13 3.05 -8.34 -3.54
CA LEU A 13 3.45 -6.93 -3.48
C LEU A 13 2.32 -6.04 -3.99
N LEU A 14 1.93 -5.04 -3.22
CA LEU A 14 0.88 -4.07 -3.51
C LEU A 14 1.43 -2.64 -3.49
N HIS A 15 1.40 -1.97 -4.64
CA HIS A 15 1.95 -0.63 -4.81
C HIS A 15 1.10 0.49 -4.20
N GLY A 16 1.66 1.69 -4.11
CA GLY A 16 1.00 2.91 -3.65
C GLY A 16 0.16 3.62 -4.71
N PHE A 17 -0.44 4.76 -4.32
CA PHE A 17 -1.22 5.61 -5.23
C PHE A 17 -0.39 6.10 -6.41
N GLY A 18 -0.93 6.00 -7.62
CA GLY A 18 -0.28 6.46 -8.85
C GLY A 18 0.94 5.67 -9.27
N ALA A 19 1.26 4.58 -8.57
CA ALA A 19 2.35 3.67 -8.89
C ALA A 19 1.87 2.45 -9.69
N SER A 20 2.74 1.46 -9.84
CA SER A 20 2.50 0.19 -10.51
C SER A 20 3.46 -0.88 -9.98
N ILE A 21 3.36 -2.11 -10.51
CA ILE A 21 4.33 -3.17 -10.22
C ILE A 21 5.78 -2.75 -10.51
N GLY A 22 6.01 -1.85 -11.47
CA GLY A 22 7.32 -1.29 -11.79
C GLY A 22 7.98 -0.54 -10.63
N HIS A 23 7.20 -0.10 -9.63
CA HIS A 23 7.75 0.53 -8.41
C HIS A 23 8.44 -0.48 -7.48
N TRP A 24 8.22 -1.79 -7.70
CA TRP A 24 8.86 -2.88 -6.99
C TRP A 24 10.10 -3.47 -7.71
N ARG A 25 10.61 -2.81 -8.77
CA ARG A 25 11.70 -3.29 -9.64
C ARG A 25 12.97 -3.69 -8.88
N HIS A 26 13.27 -3.02 -7.77
CA HIS A 26 14.45 -3.30 -6.93
C HIS A 26 14.18 -4.36 -5.84
N ASN A 27 12.92 -4.80 -5.69
CA ASN A 27 12.53 -5.75 -4.65
C ASN A 27 12.21 -7.13 -5.23
N ILE A 28 11.52 -7.20 -6.37
CA ILE A 28 11.06 -8.46 -6.96
C ILE A 28 12.19 -9.47 -7.12
N ASN A 29 13.29 -9.06 -7.79
CA ASN A 29 14.41 -9.97 -8.07
C ASN A 29 15.13 -10.46 -6.80
N VAL A 30 15.22 -9.64 -5.77
CA VAL A 30 15.87 -10.01 -4.51
C VAL A 30 14.99 -10.95 -3.70
N LEU A 31 13.71 -10.61 -3.54
CA LEU A 31 12.76 -11.42 -2.80
C LEU A 31 12.49 -12.77 -3.48
N SER A 32 12.50 -12.81 -4.83
CA SER A 32 12.29 -14.03 -5.60
C SER A 32 13.39 -15.08 -5.47
N GLN A 33 14.55 -14.72 -4.92
CA GLN A 33 15.62 -15.69 -4.62
C GLN A 33 15.23 -16.65 -3.48
N LYS A 34 14.26 -16.29 -2.64
CA LYS A 34 13.82 -17.07 -1.46
C LYS A 34 12.35 -17.42 -1.47
N HIS A 35 11.51 -16.67 -2.18
CA HIS A 35 10.06 -16.77 -2.18
C HIS A 35 9.51 -16.76 -3.60
N THR A 36 8.36 -17.37 -3.84
CA THR A 36 7.55 -17.04 -5.02
C THR A 36 6.99 -15.64 -4.82
N VAL A 37 7.27 -14.73 -5.75
CA VAL A 37 6.84 -13.32 -5.64
C VAL A 37 5.79 -13.02 -6.71
N TYR A 38 4.67 -12.50 -6.24
CA TYR A 38 3.62 -11.94 -7.08
C TYR A 38 3.60 -10.42 -6.87
N ALA A 39 3.27 -9.69 -7.92
CA ALA A 39 3.02 -8.25 -7.85
C ALA A 39 1.77 -7.94 -8.67
N LEU A 40 0.88 -7.10 -8.13
CA LEU A 40 -0.40 -6.80 -8.73
C LEU A 40 -0.55 -5.30 -8.98
N ASP A 41 -0.89 -4.93 -10.21
CA ASP A 41 -1.37 -3.59 -10.51
C ASP A 41 -2.82 -3.46 -10.02
N LEU A 42 -3.04 -2.60 -9.04
CA LEU A 42 -4.38 -2.32 -8.54
C LEU A 42 -5.26 -1.71 -9.63
N LEU A 43 -6.52 -2.13 -9.72
CA LEU A 43 -7.48 -1.57 -10.69
C LEU A 43 -7.51 -0.04 -10.57
N GLY A 44 -7.48 0.64 -11.71
CA GLY A 44 -7.32 2.09 -11.79
C GLY A 44 -5.89 2.58 -11.93
N PHE A 45 -4.88 1.71 -11.69
CA PHE A 45 -3.45 2.03 -11.76
C PHE A 45 -2.69 1.10 -12.71
N GLY A 46 -1.40 1.36 -12.89
CA GLY A 46 -0.48 0.54 -13.65
C GLY A 46 -1.02 0.14 -15.02
N ALA A 47 -0.84 -1.12 -15.40
CA ALA A 47 -1.39 -1.71 -16.61
C ALA A 47 -2.82 -2.28 -16.42
N SER A 48 -3.34 -2.26 -15.18
CA SER A 48 -4.71 -2.69 -14.90
C SER A 48 -5.74 -1.72 -15.48
N GLU A 49 -6.96 -2.25 -15.71
CA GLU A 49 -8.07 -1.49 -16.26
C GLU A 49 -8.39 -0.24 -15.42
N LYS A 50 -8.65 0.90 -16.09
CA LYS A 50 -9.14 2.13 -15.49
C LYS A 50 -10.67 2.12 -15.46
N ALA A 51 -11.23 1.09 -14.78
CA ALA A 51 -12.65 0.82 -14.71
C ALA A 51 -13.48 2.00 -14.16
N ILE A 52 -14.76 2.02 -14.49
CA ILE A 52 -15.73 2.89 -13.82
C ILE A 52 -16.22 2.13 -12.57
N ALA A 53 -15.59 2.39 -11.42
CA ALA A 53 -15.87 1.67 -10.20
C ALA A 53 -15.86 2.60 -8.98
N ASN A 54 -16.38 2.12 -7.88
CA ASN A 54 -16.25 2.80 -6.60
C ASN A 54 -14.93 2.36 -5.94
N TYR A 55 -13.88 3.15 -6.12
CA TYR A 55 -12.51 2.86 -5.66
C TYR A 55 -12.34 3.04 -4.13
N ASN A 56 -13.14 2.35 -3.34
CA ASN A 56 -12.90 2.23 -1.90
C ASN A 56 -12.00 1.02 -1.59
N SER A 57 -11.56 0.88 -0.35
CA SER A 57 -10.67 -0.23 0.04
C SER A 57 -11.24 -1.61 -0.29
N ASN A 58 -12.57 -1.82 -0.10
CA ASN A 58 -13.21 -3.10 -0.36
C ASN A 58 -13.14 -3.52 -1.84
N PHE A 59 -13.20 -2.55 -2.76
CA PHE A 59 -13.06 -2.85 -4.19
C PHE A 59 -11.73 -3.53 -4.52
N TRP A 60 -10.64 -3.07 -3.93
CA TRP A 60 -9.34 -3.72 -4.12
C TRP A 60 -9.17 -4.96 -3.26
N VAL A 61 -9.82 -5.04 -2.10
CA VAL A 61 -9.87 -6.29 -1.30
C VAL A 61 -10.40 -7.44 -2.14
N GLU A 62 -11.53 -7.23 -2.83
CA GLU A 62 -12.11 -8.23 -3.73
C GLU A 62 -11.16 -8.58 -4.89
N GLN A 63 -10.55 -7.57 -5.55
CA GLN A 63 -9.56 -7.81 -6.60
C GLN A 63 -8.42 -8.70 -6.13
N ILE A 64 -7.88 -8.43 -4.93
CA ILE A 64 -6.74 -9.17 -4.37
C ILE A 64 -7.17 -10.58 -4.00
N TYR A 65 -8.35 -10.74 -3.44
CA TYR A 65 -8.90 -12.05 -3.08
C TYR A 65 -9.16 -12.92 -4.31
N ASP A 66 -9.78 -12.36 -5.36
CA ASP A 66 -9.99 -13.05 -6.63
C ASP A 66 -8.67 -13.48 -7.28
N PHE A 67 -7.66 -12.59 -7.27
CA PHE A 67 -6.32 -12.90 -7.74
C PHE A 67 -5.70 -14.05 -6.94
N TRP A 68 -5.79 -14.00 -5.62
CA TRP A 68 -5.28 -15.05 -4.76
C TRP A 68 -5.96 -16.39 -5.01
N GLN A 69 -7.29 -16.40 -5.14
CA GLN A 69 -8.06 -17.60 -5.44
C GLN A 69 -7.69 -18.20 -6.81
N ALA A 70 -7.44 -17.36 -7.81
CA ALA A 70 -7.13 -17.82 -9.16
C ALA A 70 -5.70 -18.34 -9.30
N PHE A 71 -4.72 -17.75 -8.61
CA PHE A 71 -3.30 -17.95 -8.93
C PHE A 71 -2.45 -18.47 -7.78
N ILE A 72 -2.86 -18.31 -6.51
CA ILE A 72 -1.97 -18.57 -5.37
C ILE A 72 -2.50 -19.72 -4.50
N GLN A 73 -3.69 -19.57 -3.93
CA GLN A 73 -4.42 -20.58 -3.13
C GLN A 73 -3.70 -21.12 -1.88
N VAL A 74 -2.66 -20.43 -1.43
CA VAL A 74 -1.95 -20.74 -0.17
C VAL A 74 -1.71 -19.43 0.59
N PRO A 75 -1.58 -19.46 1.93
CA PRO A 75 -1.36 -18.26 2.70
C PRO A 75 -0.11 -17.49 2.23
N VAL A 76 -0.24 -16.18 2.05
CA VAL A 76 0.81 -15.30 1.54
C VAL A 76 1.31 -14.31 2.59
N ILE A 77 2.50 -13.78 2.39
CA ILE A 77 2.94 -12.55 3.03
C ILE A 77 2.50 -11.38 2.14
N LEU A 78 1.63 -10.53 2.65
CA LEU A 78 1.28 -9.28 1.97
C LEU A 78 2.34 -8.22 2.28
N VAL A 79 2.83 -7.55 1.25
CA VAL A 79 3.75 -6.41 1.37
C VAL A 79 3.16 -5.23 0.62
N GLY A 80 2.79 -4.18 1.34
CA GLY A 80 2.18 -3.00 0.74
C GLY A 80 2.98 -1.72 0.99
N ASN A 81 2.85 -0.75 0.08
CA ASN A 81 3.32 0.61 0.27
C ASN A 81 2.14 1.58 0.24
N SER A 82 2.06 2.51 1.19
CA SER A 82 1.05 3.58 1.22
C SER A 82 -0.38 2.99 1.18
N ILE A 83 -1.21 3.34 0.18
CA ILE A 83 -2.55 2.74 0.03
C ILE A 83 -2.48 1.21 -0.09
N GLY A 84 -1.42 0.66 -0.70
CA GLY A 84 -1.20 -0.78 -0.74
C GLY A 84 -1.04 -1.38 0.67
N SER A 85 -0.42 -0.66 1.62
CA SER A 85 -0.35 -1.05 3.03
C SER A 85 -1.72 -1.08 3.68
N LEU A 86 -2.54 -0.05 3.46
CA LEU A 86 -3.90 0.02 4.00
C LEU A 86 -4.78 -1.09 3.42
N ILE A 87 -4.73 -1.31 2.11
CA ILE A 87 -5.48 -2.38 1.46
C ILE A 87 -5.03 -3.74 2.00
N SER A 88 -3.71 -3.98 2.13
CA SER A 88 -3.16 -5.20 2.72
C SER A 88 -3.68 -5.43 4.14
N LEU A 89 -3.78 -4.38 4.95
CA LEU A 89 -4.34 -4.43 6.31
C LEU A 89 -5.83 -4.84 6.28
N VAL A 90 -6.62 -4.27 5.36
CA VAL A 90 -8.05 -4.59 5.23
C VAL A 90 -8.24 -6.02 4.72
N VAL A 91 -7.47 -6.47 3.71
CA VAL A 91 -7.45 -7.87 3.26
C VAL A 91 -7.17 -8.82 4.41
N THR A 92 -6.17 -8.51 5.23
CA THR A 92 -5.80 -9.33 6.40
C THR A 92 -6.93 -9.46 7.41
N ALA A 93 -7.70 -8.39 7.62
CA ALA A 93 -8.84 -8.41 8.54
C ALA A 93 -10.04 -9.17 7.97
N THR A 94 -10.24 -9.11 6.64
CA THR A 94 -11.41 -9.66 5.95
C THR A 94 -11.20 -11.13 5.56
N HIS A 95 -10.00 -11.49 5.09
CA HIS A 95 -9.63 -12.82 4.58
C HIS A 95 -8.45 -13.40 5.36
N LYS A 96 -8.69 -13.72 6.63
CA LYS A 96 -7.65 -14.16 7.58
C LYS A 96 -6.85 -15.37 7.09
N ASP A 97 -7.51 -16.32 6.46
CA ASP A 97 -6.90 -17.56 5.97
C ASP A 97 -5.98 -17.36 4.75
N MET A 98 -6.12 -16.22 4.07
CA MET A 98 -5.28 -15.85 2.94
C MET A 98 -3.90 -15.37 3.38
N VAL A 99 -3.75 -14.82 4.61
CA VAL A 99 -2.58 -14.04 4.99
C VAL A 99 -1.80 -14.70 6.11
N ALA A 100 -0.55 -15.09 5.84
CA ALA A 100 0.38 -15.63 6.83
C ALA A 100 1.11 -14.53 7.61
N GLY A 101 1.38 -13.39 6.96
CA GLY A 101 2.08 -12.26 7.56
C GLY A 101 1.85 -10.98 6.78
N LEU A 102 2.02 -9.83 7.45
CA LEU A 102 1.72 -8.52 6.87
C LEU A 102 2.91 -7.56 7.05
N VAL A 103 3.42 -7.04 5.94
CA VAL A 103 4.45 -5.98 5.92
C VAL A 103 3.83 -4.71 5.34
N MET A 104 3.88 -3.63 6.08
CA MET A 104 3.34 -2.34 5.72
C MET A 104 4.46 -1.30 5.64
N ILE A 105 4.48 -0.52 4.57
CA ILE A 105 5.45 0.56 4.37
C ILE A 105 4.67 1.87 4.25
N SER A 106 4.92 2.83 5.14
CA SER A 106 4.24 4.14 5.17
C SER A 106 2.70 4.00 5.19
N LEU A 107 2.16 3.29 6.20
CA LEU A 107 0.74 2.99 6.34
C LEU A 107 -0.10 4.25 6.60
N PRO A 108 -1.04 4.65 5.70
CA PRO A 108 -1.95 5.75 5.96
C PRO A 108 -3.14 5.31 6.84
N ASP A 109 -3.60 6.19 7.73
CA ASP A 109 -4.90 6.04 8.39
C ASP A 109 -5.91 7.00 7.76
N PRO A 110 -6.92 6.53 7.01
CA PRO A 110 -7.90 7.39 6.34
C PRO A 110 -8.75 8.20 7.32
N THR A 111 -8.80 7.82 8.61
CA THR A 111 -9.57 8.51 9.62
C THR A 111 -8.77 9.59 10.35
N ALA A 112 -7.45 9.63 10.19
CA ALA A 112 -6.58 10.57 10.91
C ALA A 112 -6.93 12.05 10.64
N GLN A 113 -7.36 12.39 9.42
CA GLN A 113 -7.76 13.77 9.09
C GLN A 113 -9.03 14.20 9.82
N ALA A 114 -9.98 13.29 9.99
CA ALA A 114 -11.24 13.59 10.69
C ALA A 114 -11.02 13.84 12.19
N GLU A 115 -9.95 13.28 12.78
CA GLU A 115 -9.59 13.50 14.18
C GLU A 115 -8.99 14.91 14.43
N VAL A 116 -8.45 15.55 13.38
CA VAL A 116 -7.77 16.86 13.50
C VAL A 116 -8.70 18.03 13.15
N ILE A 117 -9.73 17.80 12.30
CA ILE A 117 -10.64 18.87 11.85
C ILE A 117 -11.75 19.05 12.88
N PRO A 118 -11.89 20.25 13.49
CA PRO A 118 -13.01 20.53 14.37
C PRO A 118 -14.36 20.35 13.65
N SER A 119 -15.34 19.76 14.33
CA SER A 119 -16.63 19.40 13.73
C SER A 119 -17.38 20.59 13.10
N TRP A 120 -17.20 21.80 13.64
CA TRP A 120 -17.80 23.02 13.10
C TRP A 120 -17.20 23.48 11.75
N CYS A 121 -15.98 23.04 11.42
CA CYS A 121 -15.35 23.30 10.13
C CYS A 121 -15.78 22.33 9.03
N LEU A 122 -16.32 21.15 9.38
CA LEU A 122 -16.63 20.09 8.43
C LEU A 122 -17.51 20.54 7.26
N PRO A 123 -18.61 21.31 7.45
CA PRO A 123 -19.44 21.75 6.33
C PRO A 123 -18.70 22.66 5.33
N THR A 124 -17.80 23.51 5.82
CA THR A 124 -16.99 24.40 4.98
C THR A 124 -15.93 23.61 4.22
N VAL A 125 -15.27 22.65 4.89
CA VAL A 125 -14.30 21.74 4.28
C VAL A 125 -14.96 20.89 3.20
N GLU A 126 -16.15 20.33 3.48
CA GLU A 126 -16.91 19.55 2.50
C GLU A 126 -17.35 20.39 1.29
N LEU A 127 -17.76 21.64 1.49
CA LEU A 127 -18.11 22.55 0.39
C LEU A 127 -16.89 22.81 -0.51
N ILE A 128 -15.75 23.14 0.09
CA ILE A 128 -14.49 23.38 -0.65
C ILE A 128 -14.07 22.10 -1.38
N GLN A 129 -14.11 20.97 -0.71
CA GLN A 129 -13.79 19.67 -1.32
C GLN A 129 -14.70 19.37 -2.51
N ASN A 130 -16.00 19.63 -2.40
CA ASN A 130 -16.98 19.41 -3.48
C ASN A 130 -16.74 20.33 -4.67
N ILE A 131 -16.34 21.60 -4.45
CA ILE A 131 -15.99 22.53 -5.52
C ILE A 131 -14.72 22.09 -6.23
N VAL A 132 -13.65 21.80 -5.46
CA VAL A 132 -12.36 21.33 -5.99
C VAL A 132 -12.52 19.97 -6.68
N ALA A 133 -13.37 19.11 -6.13
CA ALA A 133 -13.67 17.78 -6.66
C ALA A 133 -14.69 17.79 -7.83
N SER A 134 -15.00 18.97 -8.42
CA SER A 134 -15.87 18.99 -9.61
C SER A 134 -15.20 18.23 -10.76
N PRO A 135 -15.94 17.37 -11.50
CA PRO A 135 -15.34 16.52 -12.53
C PRO A 135 -14.59 17.31 -13.62
N LEU A 136 -15.05 18.52 -13.93
CA LEU A 136 -14.42 19.37 -14.96
C LEU A 136 -13.08 19.91 -14.47
N LEU A 137 -13.00 20.41 -13.24
CA LEU A 137 -11.77 20.94 -12.65
C LEU A 137 -10.75 19.82 -12.42
N LEU A 138 -11.18 18.69 -11.84
CA LEU A 138 -10.30 17.54 -11.63
C LEU A 138 -9.77 16.97 -12.92
N ARG A 139 -10.58 16.95 -13.99
CA ARG A 139 -10.12 16.51 -15.30
C ARG A 139 -9.07 17.46 -15.89
N GLY A 140 -9.27 18.77 -15.77
CA GLY A 140 -8.27 19.76 -16.16
C GLY A 140 -6.98 19.63 -15.36
N LEU A 141 -7.10 19.50 -14.04
CA LEU A 141 -5.98 19.27 -13.12
C LEU A 141 -5.21 17.99 -13.47
N PHE A 142 -5.91 16.88 -13.77
CA PHE A 142 -5.29 15.63 -14.18
C PHE A 142 -4.37 15.78 -15.39
N PHE A 143 -4.78 16.53 -16.41
CA PHE A 143 -3.96 16.75 -17.62
C PHE A 143 -2.69 17.57 -17.33
N ILE A 144 -2.68 18.34 -16.26
CA ILE A 144 -1.48 19.02 -15.76
C ILE A 144 -0.62 18.04 -14.96
N LEU A 145 -1.21 17.34 -14.00
CA LEU A 145 -0.51 16.45 -13.07
C LEU A 145 0.14 15.26 -13.77
N ARG A 146 -0.43 14.73 -14.85
CA ARG A 146 0.12 13.61 -15.61
C ARG A 146 1.38 13.93 -16.42
N ARG A 147 1.82 15.21 -16.48
CA ARG A 147 3.05 15.59 -17.17
C ARG A 147 4.27 15.06 -16.42
N SER A 148 5.21 14.43 -17.13
CA SER A 148 6.40 13.83 -16.51
C SER A 148 7.17 14.80 -15.62
N SER A 149 7.26 16.10 -16.02
CA SER A 149 7.91 17.14 -15.21
C SER A 149 7.20 17.41 -13.87
N ILE A 150 5.88 17.31 -13.84
CA ILE A 150 5.09 17.47 -12.61
C ILE A 150 5.20 16.21 -11.75
N ILE A 151 5.05 15.03 -12.37
CA ILE A 151 5.24 13.74 -11.68
C ILE A 151 6.61 13.71 -11.03
N ARG A 152 7.69 14.07 -11.74
CA ARG A 152 9.03 14.15 -11.17
C ARG A 152 9.10 15.03 -9.91
N ARG A 153 8.46 16.21 -9.94
CA ARG A 153 8.44 17.11 -8.78
C ARG A 153 7.74 16.48 -7.57
N TRP A 154 6.60 15.83 -7.79
CA TRP A 154 5.84 15.15 -6.74
C TRP A 154 6.60 13.95 -6.18
N VAL A 155 7.20 13.15 -7.04
CA VAL A 155 7.99 11.98 -6.63
C VAL A 155 9.21 12.41 -5.82
N LYS A 156 9.87 13.51 -6.21
CA LYS A 156 10.99 14.08 -5.42
C LYS A 156 10.59 14.48 -3.99
N LEU A 157 9.33 14.81 -3.74
CA LEU A 157 8.83 15.06 -2.38
C LEU A 157 8.58 13.78 -1.59
N ALA A 158 8.38 12.67 -2.28
CA ALA A 158 8.19 11.36 -1.63
C ALA A 158 9.51 10.71 -1.19
N TYR A 159 10.65 11.20 -1.67
CA TYR A 159 11.98 10.66 -1.41
C TYR A 159 12.77 11.59 -0.47
N SER A 160 13.52 11.02 0.45
CA SER A 160 14.45 11.78 1.31
C SER A 160 15.63 12.28 0.49
N ASN A 161 16.08 11.47 -0.50
CA ASN A 161 17.10 11.85 -1.47
C ASN A 161 16.48 12.03 -2.88
N PRO A 162 16.21 13.28 -3.32
CA PRO A 162 15.61 13.55 -4.63
C PRO A 162 16.42 13.08 -5.84
N ASP A 163 17.73 12.80 -5.66
CA ASP A 163 18.61 12.36 -6.76
C ASP A 163 18.38 10.88 -7.13
N LEU A 164 17.70 10.13 -6.27
CA LEU A 164 17.28 8.76 -6.56
C LEU A 164 16.04 8.70 -7.50
N VAL A 165 15.43 9.85 -7.80
CA VAL A 165 14.32 9.92 -8.75
C VAL A 165 14.86 9.93 -10.18
N THR A 166 15.10 8.74 -10.71
CA THR A 166 15.66 8.48 -12.05
C THR A 166 14.64 8.76 -13.16
N GLU A 167 15.12 8.86 -14.41
CA GLU A 167 14.23 8.94 -15.61
C GLU A 167 13.37 7.67 -15.71
N GLU A 168 13.95 6.50 -15.48
CA GLU A 168 13.24 5.22 -15.49
C GLU A 168 12.04 5.24 -14.53
N LEU A 169 12.23 5.69 -13.29
CA LEU A 169 11.15 5.81 -12.32
C LEU A 169 10.05 6.75 -12.81
N VAL A 170 10.44 7.90 -13.35
CA VAL A 170 9.47 8.87 -13.88
C VAL A 170 8.69 8.28 -15.04
N ASP A 171 9.30 7.52 -15.93
CA ASP A 171 8.63 6.87 -17.06
C ASP A 171 7.65 5.78 -16.59
N ILE A 172 8.05 4.97 -15.59
CA ILE A 172 7.17 3.99 -14.94
C ILE A 172 5.91 4.66 -14.38
N LEU A 173 6.04 5.80 -13.72
CA LEU A 173 4.93 6.51 -13.09
C LEU A 173 4.12 7.36 -14.09
N ALA A 174 4.73 7.86 -15.17
CA ALA A 174 4.09 8.71 -16.16
C ALA A 174 3.40 7.94 -17.31
N GLY A 175 3.68 6.66 -17.46
CA GLY A 175 3.06 5.79 -18.47
C GLY A 175 1.55 5.63 -18.24
N PRO A 176 1.12 5.01 -17.14
CA PRO A 176 -0.28 4.67 -16.87
C PRO A 176 -1.27 5.85 -16.90
N PRO A 177 -0.92 7.08 -16.47
CA PRO A 177 -1.78 8.25 -16.62
C PRO A 177 -2.12 8.64 -18.08
N ARG A 178 -1.48 8.03 -19.08
CA ARG A 178 -1.78 8.28 -20.50
C ARG A 178 -2.83 7.35 -21.07
N ASP A 179 -3.16 6.27 -20.34
CA ASP A 179 -4.10 5.26 -20.77
C ASP A 179 -5.53 5.80 -20.88
N GLN A 180 -6.33 5.12 -21.69
CA GLN A 180 -7.75 5.40 -21.83
C GLN A 180 -8.44 5.20 -20.47
N GLY A 181 -9.30 6.15 -20.07
CA GLY A 181 -10.02 6.08 -18.80
C GLY A 181 -9.26 6.65 -17.59
N ALA A 182 -7.93 6.88 -17.66
CA ALA A 182 -7.12 7.32 -16.53
C ALA A 182 -7.61 8.65 -15.91
N ALA A 183 -8.03 9.63 -16.73
CA ALA A 183 -8.58 10.88 -16.21
C ALA A 183 -9.86 10.68 -15.39
N ARG A 184 -10.71 9.74 -15.80
CA ARG A 184 -11.96 9.44 -15.10
C ARG A 184 -11.68 8.67 -13.81
N ALA A 185 -10.82 7.65 -13.86
CA ALA A 185 -10.40 6.91 -12.69
C ALA A 185 -9.77 7.86 -11.65
N PHE A 186 -8.89 8.77 -12.08
CA PHE A 186 -8.30 9.79 -11.21
C PHE A 186 -9.36 10.65 -10.51
N CYS A 187 -10.39 11.12 -11.24
CA CYS A 187 -11.46 11.93 -10.65
C CYS A 187 -12.23 11.19 -9.56
N ILE A 188 -12.50 9.89 -9.77
CA ILE A 188 -13.21 9.05 -8.79
C ILE A 188 -12.29 8.80 -7.58
N LEU A 189 -11.06 8.40 -7.83
CA LEU A 189 -10.05 8.14 -6.80
C LEU A 189 -9.80 9.35 -5.92
N PHE A 190 -9.60 10.52 -6.52
CA PHE A 190 -9.35 11.77 -5.79
C PHE A 190 -10.50 12.11 -4.82
N LYS A 191 -11.74 11.92 -5.28
CA LYS A 191 -12.93 12.16 -4.43
C LYS A 191 -13.02 11.21 -3.25
N ILE A 192 -12.78 9.91 -3.48
CA ILE A 192 -12.98 8.90 -2.45
C ILE A 192 -11.84 8.90 -1.43
N MET A 193 -10.59 9.12 -1.87
CA MET A 193 -9.42 9.14 -0.99
C MET A 193 -9.44 10.29 0.04
N GLY A 194 -10.07 11.40 -0.29
CA GLY A 194 -10.29 12.52 0.63
C GLY A 194 -11.45 12.31 1.61
N SER A 195 -12.12 11.18 1.57
CA SER A 195 -13.30 10.91 2.39
C SER A 195 -13.06 9.78 3.41
N THR A 196 -13.78 9.84 4.53
CA THR A 196 -13.82 8.76 5.54
C THR A 196 -14.39 7.44 5.01
N LYS A 197 -14.97 7.46 3.79
CA LYS A 197 -15.52 6.28 3.10
C LYS A 197 -14.46 5.50 2.33
N PHE A 198 -13.22 5.99 2.28
CA PHE A 198 -12.13 5.31 1.57
C PHE A 198 -11.81 3.95 2.18
N GLY A 199 -11.72 3.88 3.50
CA GLY A 199 -11.42 2.65 4.23
C GLY A 199 -11.67 2.78 5.72
N PRO A 200 -11.61 1.67 6.45
CA PRO A 200 -11.78 1.65 7.90
C PRO A 200 -10.56 2.26 8.62
N SER A 201 -10.77 2.59 9.89
CA SER A 201 -9.69 3.08 10.77
C SER A 201 -8.65 1.99 11.02
N VAL A 202 -7.39 2.34 10.85
CA VAL A 202 -6.24 1.48 11.19
C VAL A 202 -6.26 1.12 12.68
N LYS A 203 -6.61 2.08 13.55
CA LYS A 203 -6.70 1.88 14.99
C LYS A 203 -7.80 0.88 15.39
N ALA A 204 -8.84 0.75 14.58
CA ALA A 204 -9.90 -0.24 14.82
C ALA A 204 -9.50 -1.65 14.38
N ILE A 205 -8.73 -1.77 13.29
CA ILE A 205 -8.34 -3.07 12.73
C ILE A 205 -7.15 -3.68 13.46
N LEU A 206 -6.08 -2.93 13.67
CA LEU A 206 -4.82 -3.47 14.20
C LEU A 206 -5.00 -4.33 15.47
N PRO A 207 -5.81 -3.95 16.47
CA PRO A 207 -5.99 -4.76 17.67
C PRO A 207 -6.63 -6.12 17.43
N THR A 208 -7.32 -6.31 16.30
CA THR A 208 -8.07 -7.56 16.00
C THR A 208 -7.24 -8.60 15.25
N LEU A 209 -6.01 -8.26 14.86
CA LEU A 209 -5.18 -9.14 14.05
C LEU A 209 -4.29 -10.04 14.94
N GLU A 210 -4.23 -11.32 14.59
CA GLU A 210 -3.51 -12.34 15.38
C GLU A 210 -2.26 -12.89 14.66
N LEU A 211 -1.87 -12.32 13.53
CA LEU A 211 -0.71 -12.73 12.75
C LEU A 211 0.48 -11.78 12.96
N PRO A 212 1.71 -12.21 12.59
CA PRO A 212 2.88 -11.34 12.63
C PRO A 212 2.75 -10.17 11.69
N MET A 213 3.17 -8.99 12.14
CA MET A 213 3.13 -7.76 11.33
C MET A 213 4.44 -6.98 11.45
N LEU A 214 4.86 -6.36 10.36
CA LEU A 214 5.99 -5.44 10.29
C LEU A 214 5.50 -4.11 9.71
N LEU A 215 5.81 -3.00 10.39
CA LEU A 215 5.59 -1.65 9.89
C LEU A 215 6.94 -0.96 9.69
N ILE A 216 7.23 -0.57 8.45
CA ILE A 216 8.43 0.18 8.07
C ILE A 216 8.00 1.62 7.75
N TRP A 217 8.75 2.59 8.27
CA TRP A 217 8.46 4.02 8.07
C TRP A 217 9.73 4.80 7.79
N GLY A 218 9.69 5.64 6.76
CA GLY A 218 10.76 6.59 6.50
C GLY A 218 10.60 7.84 7.36
N LYS A 219 11.64 8.23 8.10
CA LYS A 219 11.62 9.39 9.00
C LYS A 219 11.42 10.71 8.26
N GLN A 220 11.87 10.79 7.00
CA GLN A 220 11.70 11.92 6.10
C GLN A 220 10.48 11.83 5.20
N ASP A 221 9.49 10.99 5.54
CA ASP A 221 8.23 10.93 4.81
C ASP A 221 7.49 12.28 4.89
N LEU A 222 7.43 13.00 3.75
CA LEU A 222 6.72 14.28 3.64
C LEU A 222 5.25 14.11 3.22
N PHE A 223 4.86 12.93 2.75
CA PHE A 223 3.46 12.65 2.37
C PHE A 223 2.63 12.26 3.58
N ILE A 224 3.22 11.45 4.46
CA ILE A 224 2.61 11.07 5.74
C ILE A 224 3.66 11.29 6.84
N PRO A 225 3.89 12.55 7.25
CA PRO A 225 4.96 12.86 8.19
C PRO A 225 4.75 12.14 9.52
N ALA A 226 5.80 11.45 10.00
CA ALA A 226 5.79 10.70 11.25
C ALA A 226 5.35 11.54 12.45
N LYS A 227 5.65 12.85 12.40
CA LYS A 227 5.22 13.84 13.43
C LYS A 227 3.69 13.89 13.59
N PHE A 228 2.93 13.73 12.51
CA PHE A 228 1.46 13.77 12.54
C PHE A 228 0.85 12.37 12.61
N ALA A 229 1.40 11.42 11.87
CA ALA A 229 0.91 10.04 11.85
C ALA A 229 1.23 9.28 13.14
N ASN A 230 2.31 9.66 13.84
CA ASN A 230 2.80 8.99 15.05
C ASN A 230 2.83 7.45 14.90
N PRO A 231 3.56 6.90 13.91
CA PRO A 231 3.46 5.48 13.55
C PRO A 231 3.88 4.54 14.68
N SER A 232 4.72 4.99 15.61
CA SER A 232 5.12 4.21 16.78
C SER A 232 3.95 3.86 17.71
N GLN A 233 2.84 4.61 17.65
CA GLN A 233 1.63 4.28 18.43
C GLN A 233 0.99 2.97 17.98
N PHE A 234 1.15 2.57 16.70
CA PHE A 234 0.51 1.36 16.17
C PHE A 234 1.06 0.08 16.81
N SER A 235 2.35 0.04 17.15
CA SER A 235 2.94 -1.10 17.86
C SER A 235 2.40 -1.26 19.31
N LYS A 236 1.85 -0.17 19.88
CA LYS A 236 1.19 -0.22 21.20
C LYS A 236 -0.23 -0.81 21.11
N LEU A 237 -0.85 -0.77 19.93
CA LEU A 237 -2.18 -1.33 19.70
C LEU A 237 -2.15 -2.84 19.50
N ASN A 238 -1.01 -3.40 19.05
CA ASN A 238 -0.86 -4.83 18.84
C ASN A 238 0.59 -5.26 19.07
N SER A 239 0.82 -6.14 20.02
CA SER A 239 2.16 -6.66 20.39
C SER A 239 2.82 -7.53 19.31
N ARG A 240 2.06 -7.97 18.30
CA ARG A 240 2.57 -8.71 17.12
C ARG A 240 3.07 -7.80 16.03
N LEU A 241 2.91 -6.47 16.17
CA LEU A 241 3.40 -5.47 15.23
C LEU A 241 4.80 -5.01 15.63
N GLU A 242 5.79 -5.38 14.83
CA GLU A 242 7.14 -4.83 14.91
C GLU A 242 7.20 -3.52 14.12
N PHE A 243 7.70 -2.46 14.74
CA PHE A 243 7.86 -1.13 14.09
C PHE A 243 9.33 -0.82 13.87
N ILE A 244 9.68 -0.44 12.66
CA ILE A 244 11.04 -0.03 12.27
C ILE A 244 10.95 1.33 11.56
N GLU A 245 11.67 2.32 12.09
CA GLU A 245 11.86 3.62 11.48
C GLU A 245 13.21 3.70 10.77
N LEU A 246 13.24 4.21 9.54
CA LEU A 246 14.45 4.37 8.74
C LEU A 246 14.87 5.84 8.71
N ASP A 247 16.06 6.15 9.20
CA ASP A 247 16.56 7.52 9.34
C ASP A 247 16.70 8.27 8.00
N ASN A 248 17.07 7.57 6.92
CA ASN A 248 17.37 8.15 5.61
C ASN A 248 16.40 7.63 4.54
N ALA A 249 15.10 7.62 4.83
CA ALA A 249 14.09 7.20 3.89
C ALA A 249 12.87 8.13 3.92
N GLY A 250 12.26 8.33 2.77
CA GLY A 250 11.00 9.02 2.58
C GLY A 250 9.80 8.06 2.54
N HIS A 251 8.76 8.45 1.81
CA HIS A 251 7.50 7.72 1.68
C HIS A 251 7.64 6.36 0.95
N CYS A 252 8.58 6.27 0.03
CA CYS A 252 8.78 5.10 -0.81
C CYS A 252 10.05 4.33 -0.43
N ALA A 253 10.21 4.02 0.86
CA ALA A 253 11.41 3.39 1.41
C ALA A 253 11.83 2.11 0.67
N HIS A 254 10.89 1.33 0.12
CA HIS A 254 11.15 0.11 -0.65
C HIS A 254 11.90 0.35 -1.97
N ASP A 255 11.73 1.53 -2.56
CA ASP A 255 12.40 1.93 -3.79
C ASP A 255 13.61 2.84 -3.52
N GLU A 256 13.56 3.64 -2.47
CA GLU A 256 14.63 4.54 -2.07
C GLU A 256 15.80 3.84 -1.37
N CYS A 257 15.49 2.85 -0.53
CA CYS A 257 16.46 2.08 0.26
C CYS A 257 16.24 0.56 0.08
N PRO A 258 16.23 0.04 -1.16
CA PRO A 258 15.80 -1.33 -1.45
C PRO A 258 16.63 -2.39 -0.74
N GLU A 259 17.94 -2.20 -0.57
CA GLU A 259 18.81 -3.17 0.10
C GLU A 259 18.42 -3.32 1.58
N ILE A 260 18.08 -2.21 2.24
CA ILE A 260 17.67 -2.21 3.65
C ILE A 260 16.30 -2.86 3.78
N VAL A 261 15.33 -2.41 2.96
CA VAL A 261 13.95 -2.90 3.04
C VAL A 261 13.86 -4.38 2.68
N ASN A 262 14.53 -4.83 1.61
CA ASN A 262 14.59 -6.24 1.24
C ASN A 262 15.15 -7.11 2.36
N ARG A 263 16.26 -6.69 2.97
CA ARG A 263 16.85 -7.38 4.10
C ARG A 263 15.91 -7.45 5.30
N LEU A 264 15.27 -6.32 5.68
CA LEU A 264 14.32 -6.28 6.78
C LEU A 264 13.16 -7.24 6.54
N ILE A 265 12.60 -7.29 5.33
CA ILE A 265 11.52 -8.22 4.97
C ILE A 265 12.00 -9.66 5.12
N LEU A 266 13.15 -10.02 4.53
CA LEU A 266 13.67 -11.38 4.54
C LEU A 266 14.04 -11.85 5.95
N ASP A 267 14.72 -11.01 6.75
CA ASP A 267 15.09 -11.31 8.12
C ASP A 267 13.85 -11.48 9.01
N TRP A 268 12.85 -10.61 8.84
CA TRP A 268 11.60 -10.70 9.55
C TRP A 268 10.85 -11.99 9.19
N VAL A 269 10.78 -12.37 7.92
CA VAL A 269 10.16 -13.63 7.49
C VAL A 269 10.85 -14.83 8.12
N VAL A 270 12.17 -14.87 8.17
CA VAL A 270 12.93 -15.95 8.82
C VAL A 270 12.60 -16.02 10.32
N LYS A 271 12.53 -14.87 11.00
CA LYS A 271 12.17 -14.78 12.43
C LYS A 271 10.77 -15.35 12.71
N GLN A 272 9.82 -15.13 11.79
CA GLN A 272 8.43 -15.57 11.94
C GLN A 272 8.16 -17.01 11.44
N LYS A 273 9.15 -17.70 10.90
CA LYS A 273 9.00 -19.01 10.23
C LYS A 273 8.23 -20.05 11.06
N TYR A 274 8.49 -20.14 12.35
CA TYR A 274 7.78 -21.08 13.24
C TYR A 274 6.30 -20.72 13.40
N GLN A 275 5.95 -19.46 13.41
CA GLN A 275 4.55 -19.00 13.49
C GLN A 275 3.80 -19.33 12.19
N PHE A 276 4.43 -19.14 11.03
CA PHE A 276 3.84 -19.49 9.73
C PHE A 276 3.53 -20.97 9.60
N ILE A 277 4.44 -21.86 10.06
CA ILE A 277 4.24 -23.32 10.03
C ILE A 277 3.03 -23.73 10.90
N ASN A 278 2.82 -23.10 12.04
CA ASN A 278 1.71 -23.42 12.93
C ASN A 278 0.36 -22.94 12.38
N LEU A 279 0.30 -21.75 11.76
CA LEU A 279 -0.91 -21.22 11.11
C LEU A 279 -1.37 -22.09 9.95
N THR A 280 -0.43 -22.60 9.13
CA THR A 280 -0.78 -23.49 8.02
C THR A 280 -1.24 -24.88 8.46
N ARG A 281 -0.77 -25.40 9.59
CA ARG A 281 -1.23 -26.69 10.12
C ARG A 281 -2.64 -26.63 10.70
N SER A 282 -3.03 -25.53 11.34
CA SER A 282 -4.39 -25.36 11.85
C SER A 282 -5.44 -25.26 10.74
N ASN A 283 -5.10 -24.67 9.61
CA ASN A 283 -6.02 -24.51 8.46
C ASN A 283 -6.17 -25.79 7.62
N LEU A 284 -5.26 -26.78 7.74
CA LEU A 284 -5.37 -28.10 7.08
C LEU A 284 -6.13 -29.14 7.90
N SER A 285 -6.47 -28.82 9.15
CA SER A 285 -7.17 -29.73 10.08
C SER A 285 -8.66 -29.38 10.28
N THR A 286 -9.16 -28.37 9.59
CA THR A 286 -10.58 -28.01 9.49
C THR A 286 -11.11 -28.24 8.09
#